data_0c6c691e667fc56ac0730fe7c5805941
#
_entry.id   0c6c691e667fc56ac0730fe7c5805941
#
_cell.length_a   1.000
_cell.length_b   1.000
_cell.length_c   1.000
_cell.angle_alpha   90.00
_cell.angle_beta   90.00
_cell.angle_gamma   90.00
#
_symmetry.space_group_name_H-M   'P 1'
#
loop_
_entity.id
_entity.type
_entity.pdbx_description
1 polymer ?
#
loop_
_entity_poly.entity_id
_entity_poly.type
_entity_poly.pdbx_seq_one_letter_code
_entity_poly.pdbx_strand_id
1 'polypeptide(L)'
;NGTTLWKMRKSLLDTFDKIYILNLHGDKDKKEPDENVFDIKVGVCISIFVKLDKPLKEKEVYYFSTLDNKIMSRKNKYEFLLRNDLTKISWKKIEPTKPTYWFFDFNSKGKTIYNLGWDIQNIFNNKITGLETQKDTVTIHFDKSSLSKTLKDLIDLPPEEFKEKYV
;
A
#
# COMPACT_ATOMS: atom_id res chain seq x y z
N ASN A 1 -1.88 -0.41 1.97
CA ASN A 1 -3.27 -0.13 1.53
C ASN A 1 -3.63 -0.66 0.12
N GLY A 2 -2.76 -1.36 -0.59
CA GLY A 2 -3.04 -1.89 -1.93
C GLY A 2 -4.09 -3.02 -1.95
N THR A 3 -4.62 -3.30 -3.13
CA THR A 3 -5.54 -4.43 -3.36
C THR A 3 -4.88 -5.77 -3.03
N THR A 4 -3.55 -5.88 -3.18
CA THR A 4 -2.74 -7.07 -2.89
C THR A 4 -2.82 -7.55 -1.44
N LEU A 5 -3.06 -6.65 -0.48
CA LEU A 5 -3.09 -7.00 0.95
C LEU A 5 -4.48 -7.41 1.48
N TRP A 6 -5.43 -7.74 0.61
CA TRP A 6 -6.78 -8.11 1.05
C TRP A 6 -6.81 -9.39 1.91
N LYS A 7 -5.97 -10.39 1.60
CA LYS A 7 -5.87 -11.63 2.39
C LYS A 7 -5.39 -11.36 3.81
N MET A 8 -4.40 -10.46 3.97
CA MET A 8 -3.93 -10.03 5.29
C MET A 8 -5.05 -9.35 6.07
N ARG A 9 -5.76 -8.39 5.47
CA ARG A 9 -6.89 -7.72 6.13
C ARG A 9 -7.99 -8.68 6.52
N LYS A 10 -8.32 -9.64 5.64
CA LYS A 10 -9.28 -10.71 5.95
C LYS A 10 -8.83 -11.53 7.15
N SER A 11 -7.58 -11.96 7.19
CA SER A 11 -7.01 -12.72 8.30
C SER A 11 -7.07 -11.93 9.63
N LEU A 12 -6.77 -10.64 9.60
CA LEU A 12 -6.89 -9.76 10.77
C LEU A 12 -8.35 -9.67 11.27
N LEU A 13 -9.32 -9.51 10.35
CA LEU A 13 -10.74 -9.51 10.69
C LEU A 13 -11.20 -10.85 11.29
N ASP A 14 -10.69 -11.96 10.78
CA ASP A 14 -11.05 -13.28 11.31
C ASP A 14 -10.45 -13.52 12.71
N THR A 15 -9.30 -12.89 12.99
CA THR A 15 -8.53 -13.11 14.23
C THR A 15 -8.95 -12.21 15.38
N PHE A 16 -9.20 -10.92 15.10
CA PHE A 16 -9.45 -9.90 16.13
C PHE A 16 -10.90 -9.46 16.17
N ASP A 17 -11.37 -9.10 17.35
CA ASP A 17 -12.75 -8.66 17.57
C ASP A 17 -12.94 -7.18 17.29
N LYS A 18 -11.93 -6.35 17.63
CA LYS A 18 -11.93 -4.92 17.35
C LYS A 18 -10.59 -4.51 16.76
N ILE A 19 -10.64 -3.67 15.73
CA ILE A 19 -9.47 -3.12 15.04
C ILE A 19 -9.61 -1.61 15.02
N TYR A 20 -8.60 -0.90 15.51
CA TYR A 20 -8.54 0.57 15.48
C TYR A 20 -7.39 0.99 14.59
N ILE A 21 -7.64 1.86 13.63
CA ILE A 21 -6.64 2.42 12.71
C ILE A 21 -6.63 3.94 12.87
N LEU A 22 -5.59 4.45 13.49
CA LEU A 22 -5.29 5.87 13.56
C LEU A 22 -4.31 6.23 12.46
N ASN A 23 -4.80 6.80 11.37
CA ASN A 23 -3.98 7.20 10.23
C ASN A 23 -3.38 8.58 10.48
N LEU A 24 -2.06 8.62 10.65
CA LEU A 24 -1.29 9.84 10.87
C LEU A 24 -0.81 10.47 9.57
N HIS A 25 -0.96 9.78 8.43
CA HIS A 25 -0.53 10.25 7.11
C HIS A 25 0.95 10.67 7.05
N GLY A 26 1.27 11.79 6.40
CA GLY A 26 2.64 12.33 6.30
C GLY A 26 3.44 11.76 5.12
N ASP A 27 2.75 11.33 4.06
CA ASP A 27 3.38 10.88 2.81
C ASP A 27 3.90 12.10 2.04
N LYS A 28 5.22 12.21 1.90
CA LYS A 28 5.88 13.35 1.23
C LYS A 28 5.68 13.37 -0.29
N ASP A 29 5.31 12.24 -0.89
CA ASP A 29 5.05 12.17 -2.34
C ASP A 29 3.65 12.69 -2.69
N LYS A 30 2.80 12.92 -1.69
CA LYS A 30 1.52 13.60 -1.86
C LYS A 30 1.71 15.11 -1.76
N LYS A 31 1.10 15.85 -2.69
CA LYS A 31 1.18 17.32 -2.75
C LYS A 31 0.41 18.06 -1.64
N GLU A 32 0.05 17.38 -0.57
CA GLU A 32 -0.71 17.95 0.55
C GLU A 32 0.27 18.48 1.61
N PRO A 33 -0.01 19.61 2.27
CA PRO A 33 0.81 20.18 3.32
C PRO A 33 0.66 19.37 4.62
N ASP A 34 1.08 18.10 4.61
CA ASP A 34 0.92 17.17 5.73
C ASP A 34 2.28 16.63 6.17
N GLU A 35 2.69 16.97 7.39
CA GLU A 35 3.99 16.58 7.93
C GLU A 35 3.94 15.16 8.51
N ASN A 36 4.99 14.38 8.24
CA ASN A 36 5.17 13.10 8.89
C ASN A 36 5.63 13.25 10.34
N VAL A 37 5.18 12.38 11.22
CA VAL A 37 5.65 12.32 12.61
C VAL A 37 7.08 11.80 12.72
N PHE A 38 7.58 11.10 11.71
CA PHE A 38 8.96 10.64 11.59
C PHE A 38 9.66 11.29 10.38
N ASP A 39 11.00 11.21 10.33
CA ASP A 39 11.79 11.70 9.20
C ASP A 39 11.86 10.67 8.07
N ILE A 40 10.69 10.18 7.63
CA ILE A 40 10.52 9.24 6.53
C ILE A 40 9.58 9.80 5.47
N LYS A 41 9.60 9.23 4.26
CA LYS A 41 8.76 9.67 3.13
C LYS A 41 7.37 9.02 3.13
N VAL A 42 7.26 7.83 3.69
CA VAL A 42 6.03 7.03 3.65
C VAL A 42 5.12 7.41 4.81
N GLY A 43 3.82 7.57 4.55
CA GLY A 43 2.81 7.83 5.56
C GLY A 43 2.71 6.70 6.59
N VAL A 44 2.37 7.06 7.83
CA VAL A 44 2.33 6.12 8.96
C VAL A 44 0.94 6.04 9.59
N CYS A 45 0.68 4.93 10.25
CA CYS A 45 -0.52 4.74 11.07
C CYS A 45 -0.22 3.97 12.36
N ILE A 46 -1.04 4.16 13.37
CA ILE A 46 -1.07 3.33 14.58
C ILE A 46 -2.24 2.36 14.42
N SER A 47 -1.97 1.07 14.59
CA SER A 47 -2.98 0.02 14.54
C SER A 47 -3.08 -0.69 15.87
N ILE A 48 -4.28 -0.80 16.43
CA ILE A 48 -4.54 -1.51 17.69
C ILE A 48 -5.52 -2.65 17.40
N PHE A 49 -5.11 -3.85 17.76
CA PHE A 49 -5.86 -5.08 17.53
C PHE A 49 -6.28 -5.65 18.88
N VAL A 50 -7.59 -5.82 19.08
CA VAL A 50 -8.16 -6.32 20.33
C VAL A 50 -8.82 -7.67 20.09
N LYS A 51 -8.40 -8.66 20.86
CA LYS A 51 -9.03 -9.98 20.91
C LYS A 51 -9.68 -10.13 22.28
N LEU A 52 -10.95 -10.47 22.29
CA LEU A 52 -11.74 -10.64 23.51
C LEU A 52 -11.81 -12.11 23.91
N ASP A 53 -11.91 -12.39 25.20
CA ASP A 53 -12.11 -13.75 25.73
C ASP A 53 -13.42 -14.36 25.19
N LYS A 54 -14.45 -13.54 25.04
CA LYS A 54 -15.69 -13.91 24.35
C LYS A 54 -15.78 -13.19 23.02
N PRO A 55 -15.53 -13.88 21.91
CA PRO A 55 -15.53 -13.28 20.57
C PRO A 55 -16.85 -12.58 20.23
N LEU A 56 -16.77 -11.44 19.59
CA LEU A 56 -17.92 -10.75 19.03
C LEU A 56 -18.49 -11.52 17.84
N LYS A 57 -19.82 -11.53 17.72
CA LYS A 57 -20.51 -12.09 16.53
C LYS A 57 -20.13 -11.31 15.25
N GLU A 58 -20.09 -9.99 15.37
CA GLU A 58 -19.67 -9.09 14.30
C GLU A 58 -18.40 -8.37 14.71
N LYS A 59 -17.39 -8.43 13.84
CA LYS A 59 -16.11 -7.76 14.06
C LYS A 59 -16.26 -6.26 13.81
N GLU A 60 -15.57 -5.47 14.62
CA GLU A 60 -15.67 -4.02 14.56
C GLU A 60 -14.35 -3.39 14.09
N VAL A 61 -14.42 -2.52 13.10
CA VAL A 61 -13.28 -1.75 12.61
C VAL A 61 -13.56 -0.27 12.81
N TYR A 62 -12.59 0.43 13.38
CA TYR A 62 -12.66 1.84 13.69
C TYR A 62 -11.51 2.58 13.02
N TYR A 63 -11.80 3.69 12.39
CA TYR A 63 -10.84 4.50 11.66
C TYR A 63 -10.88 5.95 12.10
N PHE A 64 -9.71 6.56 12.20
CA PHE A 64 -9.56 7.99 12.40
C PHE A 64 -8.42 8.50 11.51
N SER A 65 -8.61 9.65 10.88
CA SER A 65 -7.63 10.30 10.00
C SER A 65 -7.28 11.67 10.58
N THR A 66 -5.99 11.90 10.82
CA THR A 66 -5.51 13.22 11.25
C THR A 66 -5.70 14.27 10.17
N LEU A 67 -5.55 13.90 8.90
CA LEU A 67 -5.73 14.78 7.75
C LEU A 67 -7.18 15.28 7.63
N ASP A 68 -8.16 14.37 7.72
CA ASP A 68 -9.59 14.70 7.64
C ASP A 68 -10.00 15.64 8.78
N ASN A 69 -9.30 15.59 9.92
CA ASN A 69 -9.50 16.43 11.08
C ASN A 69 -8.57 17.65 11.11
N LYS A 70 -7.88 17.98 10.01
CA LYS A 70 -6.98 19.12 9.85
C LYS A 70 -5.81 19.17 10.86
N ILE A 71 -5.39 18.01 11.34
CA ILE A 71 -4.22 17.85 12.22
C ILE A 71 -3.03 17.49 11.33
N MET A 72 -2.39 18.47 10.70
CA MET A 72 -1.43 18.26 9.62
C MET A 72 0.02 18.44 10.05
N SER A 73 0.32 19.38 10.97
CA SER A 73 1.70 19.59 11.40
C SER A 73 2.17 18.49 12.35
N ARG A 74 3.47 18.18 12.31
CA ARG A 74 4.12 17.22 13.21
C ARG A 74 3.81 17.55 14.68
N LYS A 75 3.95 18.82 15.04
CA LYS A 75 3.67 19.32 16.40
C LYS A 75 2.23 19.00 16.83
N ASN A 76 1.25 19.34 15.99
CA ASN A 76 -0.16 19.11 16.29
C ASN A 76 -0.48 17.61 16.41
N LYS A 77 0.16 16.75 15.61
CA LYS A 77 0.02 15.30 15.72
C LYS A 77 0.55 14.78 17.06
N TYR A 78 1.71 15.25 17.52
CA TYR A 78 2.23 14.90 18.84
C TYR A 78 1.33 15.39 19.96
N GLU A 79 0.86 16.63 19.91
CA GLU A 79 -0.07 17.17 20.91
C GLU A 79 -1.39 16.37 20.94
N PHE A 80 -1.90 15.98 19.77
CA PHE A 80 -3.07 15.14 19.65
C PHE A 80 -2.85 13.78 20.33
N LEU A 81 -1.73 13.11 20.05
CA LEU A 81 -1.40 11.81 20.64
C LEU A 81 -1.20 11.89 22.16
N LEU A 82 -0.61 12.97 22.67
CA LEU A 82 -0.40 13.16 24.12
C LEU A 82 -1.69 13.43 24.89
N ARG A 83 -2.68 14.09 24.26
CA ARG A 83 -3.92 14.49 24.92
C ARG A 83 -5.05 13.47 24.78
N ASN A 84 -4.95 12.55 23.85
CA ASN A 84 -6.00 11.61 23.54
C ASN A 84 -5.57 10.17 23.83
N ASP A 85 -6.52 9.41 24.30
CA ASP A 85 -6.47 7.96 24.42
C ASP A 85 -7.54 7.33 23.53
N LEU A 86 -7.63 6.02 23.56
CA LEU A 86 -8.55 5.26 22.71
C LEU A 86 -10.03 5.69 22.90
N THR A 87 -10.39 6.17 24.07
CA THR A 87 -11.78 6.52 24.42
C THR A 87 -12.15 7.95 24.04
N LYS A 88 -11.17 8.83 23.88
CA LYS A 88 -11.39 10.25 23.55
C LYS A 88 -11.41 10.55 22.07
N ILE A 89 -10.90 9.63 21.25
CA ILE A 89 -10.89 9.79 19.80
C ILE A 89 -12.28 9.52 19.24
N SER A 90 -12.78 10.41 18.39
CA SER A 90 -14.05 10.26 17.68
C SER A 90 -13.90 9.30 16.50
N TRP A 91 -13.87 8.02 16.81
CA TRP A 91 -13.69 6.96 15.82
C TRP A 91 -14.87 6.85 14.85
N LYS A 92 -14.58 6.70 13.57
CA LYS A 92 -15.55 6.33 12.55
C LYS A 92 -15.59 4.82 12.43
N LYS A 93 -16.75 4.20 12.63
CA LYS A 93 -16.93 2.76 12.37
C LYS A 93 -16.90 2.51 10.86
N ILE A 94 -16.11 1.55 10.44
CA ILE A 94 -15.94 1.13 9.04
C ILE A 94 -16.54 -0.25 8.88
N GLU A 95 -17.20 -0.48 7.75
CA GLU A 95 -17.70 -1.79 7.34
C GLU A 95 -16.81 -2.35 6.21
N PRO A 96 -15.82 -3.20 6.53
CA PRO A 96 -14.95 -3.79 5.54
C PRO A 96 -15.70 -4.75 4.63
N THR A 97 -15.83 -4.43 3.35
CA THR A 97 -16.56 -5.25 2.37
C THR A 97 -15.64 -5.98 1.40
N LYS A 98 -16.10 -7.12 0.89
CA LYS A 98 -15.41 -7.83 -0.21
C LYS A 98 -15.30 -6.95 -1.46
N PRO A 99 -14.33 -7.17 -2.31
CA PRO A 99 -13.23 -8.14 -2.20
C PRO A 99 -12.02 -7.61 -1.40
N THR A 100 -11.96 -6.33 -1.06
CA THR A 100 -10.73 -5.65 -0.60
C THR A 100 -10.61 -5.53 0.91
N TYR A 101 -11.71 -5.57 1.66
CA TYR A 101 -11.74 -5.41 3.12
C TYR A 101 -10.96 -4.20 3.63
N TRP A 102 -11.24 -3.00 3.06
CA TRP A 102 -10.55 -1.77 3.47
C TRP A 102 -10.83 -1.40 4.93
N PHE A 103 -9.78 -0.98 5.65
CA PHE A 103 -9.86 -0.48 7.03
C PHE A 103 -9.84 1.05 7.11
N PHE A 104 -10.17 1.72 6.04
CA PHE A 104 -10.28 3.17 5.98
C PHE A 104 -11.57 3.57 5.25
N ASP A 105 -11.97 4.82 5.46
CA ASP A 105 -13.13 5.37 4.77
C ASP A 105 -12.83 5.55 3.29
N PHE A 106 -13.33 4.65 2.50
CA PHE A 106 -13.22 4.74 1.04
C PHE A 106 -14.44 5.45 0.50
N ASN A 107 -14.23 6.65 -0.08
CA ASN A 107 -15.30 7.34 -0.78
C ASN A 107 -15.73 6.53 -2.01
N SER A 108 -16.80 5.79 -1.86
CA SER A 108 -17.35 4.93 -2.92
C SER A 108 -18.25 5.68 -3.91
N LYS A 109 -18.37 7.03 -3.80
CA LYS A 109 -19.09 7.84 -4.78
C LYS A 109 -18.44 7.64 -6.15
N GLY A 110 -19.11 7.08 -7.08
CA GLY A 110 -18.56 6.74 -8.40
C GLY A 110 -18.13 5.29 -8.58
N LYS A 111 -18.00 4.48 -7.50
CA LYS A 111 -17.69 3.05 -7.63
C LYS A 111 -18.73 2.32 -8.49
N THR A 112 -20.01 2.66 -8.33
CA THR A 112 -21.09 2.10 -9.13
C THR A 112 -20.91 2.43 -10.60
N ILE A 113 -20.60 3.70 -10.92
CA ILE A 113 -20.34 4.16 -12.29
C ILE A 113 -19.07 3.51 -12.85
N TYR A 114 -18.00 3.42 -12.05
CA TYR A 114 -16.76 2.75 -12.44
C TYR A 114 -16.98 1.26 -12.75
N ASN A 115 -17.80 0.57 -11.94
CA ASN A 115 -18.10 -0.85 -12.14
C ASN A 115 -19.03 -1.12 -13.34
N LEU A 116 -19.65 -0.09 -13.92
CA LEU A 116 -20.36 -0.19 -15.19
C LEU A 116 -19.40 -0.14 -16.40
N GLY A 117 -18.16 0.27 -16.17
CA GLY A 117 -17.10 0.28 -17.18
C GLY A 117 -16.66 -1.15 -17.55
N TRP A 118 -16.00 -1.26 -18.66
CA TRP A 118 -15.44 -2.53 -19.11
C TRP A 118 -14.19 -2.88 -18.28
N ASP A 119 -14.17 -4.09 -17.76
CA ASP A 119 -12.99 -4.64 -17.10
C ASP A 119 -11.97 -5.04 -18.18
N ILE A 120 -10.77 -4.45 -18.11
CA ILE A 120 -9.63 -4.82 -18.99
C ILE A 120 -9.41 -6.33 -18.99
N GLN A 121 -9.72 -6.98 -17.87
CA GLN A 121 -9.60 -8.43 -17.76
C GLN A 121 -10.57 -9.19 -18.67
N ASN A 122 -11.70 -8.61 -18.99
CA ASN A 122 -12.68 -9.20 -19.87
C ASN A 122 -12.38 -8.91 -21.36
N ILE A 123 -11.60 -7.85 -21.63
CA ILE A 123 -11.20 -7.45 -22.98
C ILE A 123 -9.99 -8.27 -23.46
N PHE A 124 -9.01 -8.48 -22.57
CA PHE A 124 -7.77 -9.17 -22.90
C PHE A 124 -7.69 -10.53 -22.20
N ASN A 125 -7.85 -11.59 -22.95
CA ASN A 125 -7.82 -12.97 -22.42
C ASN A 125 -6.40 -13.38 -21.94
N ASN A 126 -5.36 -12.81 -22.55
CA ASN A 126 -3.97 -13.09 -22.18
C ASN A 126 -3.37 -11.87 -21.48
N LYS A 127 -2.96 -12.07 -20.24
CA LYS A 127 -2.33 -11.05 -19.39
C LYS A 127 -1.06 -11.60 -18.80
N ILE A 128 0.02 -10.89 -19.03
CA ILE A 128 1.27 -11.11 -18.34
C ILE A 128 1.77 -9.76 -17.82
N THR A 129 2.32 -9.72 -16.62
CA THR A 129 3.15 -8.60 -16.20
C THR A 129 4.37 -8.56 -17.09
N GLY A 130 4.74 -7.38 -17.58
CA GLY A 130 5.99 -7.20 -18.33
C GLY A 130 7.18 -7.78 -17.55
N LEU A 131 8.18 -8.24 -18.28
CA LEU A 131 9.43 -8.70 -17.69
C LEU A 131 10.19 -7.46 -17.23
N GLU A 132 10.45 -7.35 -15.92
CA GLU A 132 11.24 -6.28 -15.33
C GLU A 132 12.60 -6.86 -14.91
N THR A 133 13.63 -6.57 -15.69
CA THR A 133 14.97 -7.12 -15.47
C THR A 133 15.92 -6.14 -14.79
N GLN A 134 15.59 -4.83 -14.78
CA GLN A 134 16.44 -3.71 -14.33
C GLN A 134 17.78 -3.60 -15.08
N LYS A 135 18.05 -4.52 -16.00
CA LYS A 135 19.28 -4.63 -16.81
C LYS A 135 18.94 -5.06 -18.24
N ASP A 136 18.02 -4.33 -18.86
CA ASP A 136 17.47 -4.68 -20.18
C ASP A 136 18.55 -4.77 -21.26
N THR A 137 19.57 -3.89 -21.20
CA THR A 137 20.71 -3.90 -22.11
C THR A 137 21.51 -5.21 -22.08
N VAL A 138 21.48 -5.93 -20.96
CA VAL A 138 22.16 -7.22 -20.79
C VAL A 138 21.27 -8.40 -21.13
N THR A 139 19.97 -8.31 -20.81
CA THR A 139 19.07 -9.46 -20.77
C THR A 139 18.07 -9.50 -21.92
N ILE A 140 17.81 -8.37 -22.59
CA ILE A 140 16.81 -8.27 -23.65
C ILE A 140 17.51 -7.94 -24.99
N HIS A 141 17.41 -8.83 -25.96
CA HIS A 141 17.96 -8.66 -27.29
C HIS A 141 16.94 -9.04 -28.36
N PHE A 142 17.03 -8.41 -29.54
CA PHE A 142 16.14 -8.67 -30.65
C PHE A 142 16.47 -9.99 -31.38
N ASP A 143 17.70 -10.48 -31.23
CA ASP A 143 18.16 -11.69 -31.86
C ASP A 143 19.07 -12.53 -30.95
N LYS A 144 19.13 -13.85 -31.27
CA LYS A 144 19.89 -14.83 -30.50
C LYS A 144 21.40 -14.59 -30.53
N SER A 145 21.93 -14.05 -31.63
CA SER A 145 23.37 -13.82 -31.81
C SER A 145 23.85 -12.70 -30.89
N SER A 146 23.10 -11.62 -30.79
CA SER A 146 23.38 -10.51 -29.90
C SER A 146 23.34 -10.95 -28.44
N LEU A 147 22.31 -11.73 -28.04
CA LEU A 147 22.24 -12.30 -26.69
C LEU A 147 23.45 -13.19 -26.40
N SER A 148 23.80 -14.09 -27.33
CA SER A 148 24.94 -15.01 -27.16
C SER A 148 26.25 -14.26 -27.00
N LYS A 149 26.43 -13.16 -27.75
CA LYS A 149 27.62 -12.30 -27.63
C LYS A 149 27.67 -11.63 -26.22
N THR A 150 26.58 -11.05 -25.77
CA THR A 150 26.50 -10.42 -24.42
C THR A 150 26.79 -11.42 -23.32
N LEU A 151 26.24 -12.65 -23.42
CA LEU A 151 26.51 -13.71 -22.44
C LEU A 151 27.97 -14.19 -22.48
N LYS A 152 28.59 -14.23 -23.66
CA LYS A 152 30.00 -14.54 -23.77
C LYS A 152 30.88 -13.45 -23.16
N ASP A 153 30.58 -12.19 -23.47
CA ASP A 153 31.29 -11.05 -22.90
C ASP A 153 31.13 -10.98 -21.36
N LEU A 154 29.99 -11.38 -20.82
CA LEU A 154 29.77 -11.47 -19.36
C LEU A 154 30.69 -12.50 -18.68
N ILE A 155 31.06 -13.57 -19.39
CA ILE A 155 31.96 -14.62 -18.88
C ILE A 155 33.43 -14.25 -19.10
N ASP A 156 33.75 -13.66 -20.24
CA ASP A 156 35.12 -13.49 -20.74
C ASP A 156 35.73 -12.14 -20.31
N LEU A 157 34.93 -11.09 -20.11
CA LEU A 157 35.45 -9.74 -19.78
C LEU A 157 35.59 -9.52 -18.26
N PRO A 158 36.57 -8.72 -17.86
CA PRO A 158 36.63 -8.21 -16.50
C PRO A 158 35.35 -7.44 -16.10
N PRO A 159 34.89 -7.50 -14.85
CA PRO A 159 33.62 -6.88 -14.42
C PRO A 159 33.49 -5.39 -14.75
N GLU A 160 34.59 -4.64 -14.68
CA GLU A 160 34.56 -3.19 -14.94
C GLU A 160 34.40 -2.89 -16.46
N GLU A 161 35.08 -3.64 -17.31
CA GLU A 161 34.94 -3.53 -18.78
C GLU A 161 33.52 -3.94 -19.24
N PHE A 162 32.96 -4.98 -18.62
CA PHE A 162 31.59 -5.38 -18.91
C PHE A 162 30.58 -4.30 -18.52
N LYS A 163 30.74 -3.68 -17.33
CA LYS A 163 29.88 -2.59 -16.90
C LYS A 163 29.96 -1.38 -17.83
N GLU A 164 31.16 -0.97 -18.22
CA GLU A 164 31.34 0.16 -19.14
C GLU A 164 30.65 -0.08 -20.50
N LYS A 165 30.63 -1.34 -20.95
CA LYS A 165 30.07 -1.71 -22.24
C LYS A 165 28.55 -1.90 -22.26
N TYR A 166 27.93 -2.36 -21.15
CA TYR A 166 26.55 -2.83 -21.11
C TYR A 166 25.67 -2.19 -20.03
N VAL A 167 26.22 -1.50 -19.06
CA VAL A 167 25.49 -0.93 -17.92
C VAL A 167 25.61 0.57 -17.90
#